data_f2ed7b7d869a40843251a57cc9207bb5
#
_entry.id   f2ed7b7d869a40843251a57cc9207bb5
#
_cell.length_a   1.000
_cell.length_b   1.000
_cell.length_c   1.000
_cell.angle_alpha   90.00
_cell.angle_beta   90.00
_cell.angle_gamma   90.00
#
_symmetry.space_group_name_H-M   'P 1'
#
loop_
_entity.id
_entity.type
_entity.pdbx_description
1 polymer ?
#
loop_
_entity_poly.entity_id
_entity_poly.type
_entity_poly.pdbx_seq_one_letter_code
_entity_poly.pdbx_strand_id
1 'polypeptide(L)'
;MILALKQQLSEKGYYWYNLPKSAGFPFLALVEHTNFLSPEYFGGDHIVYVGDYLETDHEYFQMSQEELVQRFAPSFSKINPGFSPDWITKTWLFRTNYAQPIPLVNHSQNIPAIQTPLPGLFFASMSQVYPWDRGTNFAVQVARRAADLMLAKS
;
A
#
# COMPACT_ATOMS: atom_id res chain seq x y z
N MET A 1 -1.05 4.02 6.65
CA MET A 1 -0.40 5.28 7.13
C MET A 1 1.03 5.31 6.67
N ILE A 2 1.54 6.48 6.28
CA ILE A 2 2.95 6.70 5.97
C ILE A 2 3.52 7.63 7.04
N LEU A 3 4.75 7.37 7.46
CA LEU A 3 5.47 8.21 8.41
C LEU A 3 6.84 8.57 7.82
N ALA A 4 7.26 9.81 8.02
CA ALA A 4 8.62 10.25 7.81
C ALA A 4 9.33 10.34 9.16
N LEU A 5 10.49 9.73 9.26
CA LEU A 5 11.30 9.70 10.48
C LEU A 5 12.63 10.41 10.25
N LYS A 6 13.19 11.01 11.32
CA LYS A 6 14.51 11.66 11.30
C LYS A 6 15.66 10.68 11.08
N GLN A 7 15.42 9.40 11.39
CA GLN A 7 16.44 8.36 11.30
C GLN A 7 15.80 7.00 11.04
N GLN A 8 16.60 6.05 10.62
CA GLN A 8 16.19 4.67 10.34
C GLN A 8 15.56 4.02 11.57
N LEU A 9 14.43 3.32 11.38
CA LEU A 9 13.73 2.68 12.48
C LEU A 9 14.47 1.43 12.95
N SER A 10 14.81 0.51 12.05
CA SER A 10 15.45 -0.76 12.42
C SER A 10 16.96 -0.74 12.17
N GLU A 11 17.72 -1.25 13.13
CA GLU A 11 19.18 -1.42 12.98
C GLU A 11 19.56 -2.45 11.92
N LYS A 12 18.68 -3.42 11.66
CA LYS A 12 18.94 -4.52 10.73
C LYS A 12 18.70 -4.18 9.27
N GLY A 13 18.06 -3.05 8.97
CA GLY A 13 17.80 -2.59 7.61
C GLY A 13 16.85 -3.48 6.79
N TYR A 14 15.95 -4.20 7.43
CA TYR A 14 14.94 -4.97 6.72
C TYR A 14 13.94 -4.04 6.02
N TYR A 15 13.59 -4.40 4.79
CA TYR A 15 12.60 -3.64 4.02
C TYR A 15 11.18 -3.91 4.48
N TRP A 16 10.82 -5.17 4.76
CA TRP A 16 9.45 -5.61 5.04
C TRP A 16 9.37 -6.46 6.30
N TYR A 17 8.38 -6.15 7.15
CA TYR A 17 8.05 -6.90 8.34
C TYR A 17 6.60 -7.42 8.25
N ASN A 18 6.42 -8.74 8.25
CA ASN A 18 5.13 -9.36 8.54
C ASN A 18 4.98 -9.47 10.04
N LEU A 19 3.91 -8.89 10.57
CA LEU A 19 3.70 -8.76 12.01
C LEU A 19 2.51 -9.63 12.43
N PRO A 20 2.73 -10.86 12.94
CA PRO A 20 1.65 -11.71 13.38
C PRO A 20 0.90 -11.05 14.55
N LYS A 21 -0.41 -11.28 14.65
CA LYS A 21 -1.25 -10.73 15.73
C LYS A 21 -0.70 -11.08 17.11
N SER A 22 -0.10 -12.27 17.27
CA SER A 22 0.54 -12.72 18.51
C SER A 22 1.72 -11.84 18.96
N ALA A 23 2.33 -11.07 18.05
CA ALA A 23 3.40 -10.13 18.39
C ALA A 23 2.87 -8.83 19.00
N GLY A 24 1.54 -8.64 19.03
CA GLY A 24 0.88 -7.50 19.68
C GLY A 24 1.15 -6.16 19.01
N PHE A 25 1.36 -6.15 17.68
CA PHE A 25 1.37 -4.91 16.92
C PHE A 25 -0.06 -4.49 16.57
N PRO A 26 -0.35 -3.19 16.53
CA PRO A 26 -1.68 -2.68 16.17
C PRO A 26 -1.93 -2.61 14.66
N PHE A 27 -1.05 -3.18 13.84
CA PHE A 27 -1.11 -3.25 12.38
C PHE A 27 -0.47 -4.55 11.88
N LEU A 28 -0.82 -4.96 10.65
CA LEU A 28 -0.41 -6.24 10.05
C LEU A 28 1.01 -6.21 9.49
N ALA A 29 1.40 -5.09 8.89
CA ALA A 29 2.67 -4.97 8.19
C ALA A 29 3.33 -3.61 8.45
N LEU A 30 4.67 -3.63 8.44
CA LEU A 30 5.51 -2.45 8.44
C LEU A 30 6.53 -2.57 7.30
N VAL A 31 6.70 -1.48 6.56
CA VAL A 31 7.68 -1.40 5.48
C VAL A 31 8.59 -0.21 5.70
N GLU A 32 9.88 -0.46 5.85
CA GLU A 32 10.90 0.60 5.86
C GLU A 32 11.35 0.87 4.42
N HIS A 33 10.63 1.75 3.74
CA HIS A 33 10.80 2.01 2.31
C HIS A 33 12.23 2.49 1.97
N THR A 34 12.82 3.27 2.84
CA THR A 34 14.16 3.82 2.66
C THR A 34 15.29 2.84 2.98
N ASN A 35 14.97 1.60 3.36
CA ASN A 35 15.93 0.50 3.33
C ASN A 35 16.06 -0.13 1.93
N PHE A 36 15.17 0.24 1.00
CA PHE A 36 15.19 -0.16 -0.41
C PHE A 36 15.64 0.99 -1.33
N LEU A 37 15.12 2.21 -1.10
CA LEU A 37 15.50 3.43 -1.82
C LEU A 37 16.20 4.42 -0.87
N SER A 38 17.23 5.12 -1.36
CA SER A 38 17.96 6.09 -0.54
C SER A 38 17.04 7.18 0.04
N PRO A 39 17.19 7.57 1.33
CA PRO A 39 16.50 8.69 1.94
C PRO A 39 16.68 10.01 1.17
N GLU A 40 17.75 10.15 0.38
CA GLU A 40 18.00 11.33 -0.45
C GLU A 40 16.83 11.64 -1.41
N TYR A 41 16.15 10.62 -1.93
CA TYR A 41 14.96 10.79 -2.76
C TYR A 41 13.77 11.38 -2.01
N PHE A 42 13.83 11.39 -0.68
CA PHE A 42 12.77 11.85 0.22
C PHE A 42 13.21 13.05 1.08
N GLY A 43 14.22 13.80 0.62
CA GLY A 43 14.75 14.97 1.32
C GLY A 43 15.49 14.63 2.62
N GLY A 44 16.01 13.41 2.73
CA GLY A 44 16.70 12.91 3.92
C GLY A 44 15.77 12.22 4.95
N ASP A 45 14.47 12.26 4.74
CA ASP A 45 13.51 11.56 5.61
C ASP A 45 13.59 10.04 5.41
N HIS A 46 13.51 9.28 6.52
CA HIS A 46 13.33 7.83 6.49
C HIS A 46 11.84 7.49 6.43
N ILE A 47 11.42 6.84 5.36
CA ILE A 47 10.00 6.58 5.07
C ILE A 47 9.59 5.19 5.57
N VAL A 48 8.56 5.17 6.40
CA VAL A 48 7.96 3.96 6.95
C VAL A 48 6.48 3.91 6.59
N TYR A 49 6.03 2.76 6.07
CA TYR A 49 4.61 2.46 5.87
C TYR A 49 4.15 1.52 6.97
N VAL A 50 2.98 1.77 7.53
CA VAL A 50 2.25 0.82 8.35
C VAL A 50 0.86 0.62 7.77
N GLY A 51 0.42 -0.62 7.68
CA GLY A 51 -0.84 -0.95 7.04
C GLY A 51 -1.52 -2.18 7.61
N ASP A 52 -2.83 -2.23 7.38
CA ASP A 52 -3.67 -3.36 7.74
C ASP A 52 -4.82 -3.49 6.75
N TYR A 53 -5.41 -4.70 6.70
CA TYR A 53 -6.69 -5.01 6.07
C TYR A 53 -7.71 -5.24 7.18
N LEU A 54 -8.71 -4.40 7.24
CA LEU A 54 -9.67 -4.33 8.33
C LEU A 54 -11.09 -4.37 7.78
N GLU A 55 -12.03 -4.85 8.57
CA GLU A 55 -13.45 -4.71 8.26
C GLU A 55 -13.83 -3.23 8.18
N THR A 56 -14.79 -2.90 7.33
CA THR A 56 -15.14 -1.50 7.02
C THR A 56 -15.73 -0.72 8.19
N ASP A 57 -16.20 -1.41 9.22
CA ASP A 57 -16.72 -0.86 10.48
C ASP A 57 -15.66 -0.76 11.60
N HIS A 58 -14.42 -1.16 11.33
CA HIS A 58 -13.35 -1.12 12.33
C HIS A 58 -13.08 0.31 12.82
N GLU A 59 -12.80 0.46 14.13
CA GLU A 59 -12.57 1.75 14.78
C GLU A 59 -11.54 2.64 14.08
N TYR A 60 -10.50 2.06 13.46
CA TYR A 60 -9.45 2.81 12.77
C TYR A 60 -9.96 3.61 11.57
N PHE A 61 -11.12 3.27 11.01
CA PHE A 61 -11.74 4.09 9.97
C PHE A 61 -12.35 5.39 10.51
N GLN A 62 -12.64 5.47 11.82
CA GLN A 62 -13.21 6.64 12.46
C GLN A 62 -12.18 7.51 13.19
N MET A 63 -11.01 6.95 13.55
CA MET A 63 -9.97 7.66 14.28
C MET A 63 -9.30 8.72 13.41
N SER A 64 -8.91 9.84 13.98
CA SER A 64 -8.07 10.85 13.33
C SER A 64 -6.66 10.32 13.03
N GLN A 65 -5.91 11.04 12.21
CA GLN A 65 -4.51 10.72 11.93
C GLN A 65 -3.66 10.75 13.21
N GLU A 66 -3.89 11.74 14.05
CA GLU A 66 -3.19 11.94 15.33
C GLU A 66 -3.47 10.80 16.31
N GLU A 67 -4.73 10.39 16.43
CA GLU A 67 -5.11 9.25 17.29
C GLU A 67 -4.46 7.95 16.83
N LEU A 68 -4.39 7.73 15.51
CA LEU A 68 -3.72 6.55 14.97
C LEU A 68 -2.20 6.61 15.18
N VAL A 69 -1.57 7.76 15.05
CA VAL A 69 -0.14 7.93 15.39
C VAL A 69 0.10 7.59 16.85
N GLN A 70 -0.72 8.12 17.76
CA GLN A 70 -0.62 7.82 19.20
C GLN A 70 -0.81 6.33 19.50
N ARG A 71 -1.69 5.66 18.76
CA ARG A 71 -1.95 4.22 18.88
C ARG A 71 -0.79 3.37 18.35
N PHE A 72 -0.16 3.76 17.25
CA PHE A 72 0.83 2.96 16.55
C PHE A 72 2.27 3.20 17.04
N ALA A 73 2.64 4.45 17.31
CA ALA A 73 4.00 4.83 17.65
C ALA A 73 4.63 4.03 18.82
N PRO A 74 3.91 3.73 19.91
CA PRO A 74 4.50 2.93 21.00
C PRO A 74 4.98 1.55 20.57
N SER A 75 4.39 0.97 19.51
CA SER A 75 4.80 -0.35 19.04
C SER A 75 6.15 -0.35 18.31
N PHE A 76 6.63 0.80 17.85
CA PHE A 76 7.93 0.91 17.17
C PHE A 76 9.10 0.64 18.11
N SER A 77 8.94 0.85 19.42
CA SER A 77 9.94 0.47 20.41
C SER A 77 10.21 -1.04 20.48
N LYS A 78 9.27 -1.87 19.97
CA LYS A 78 9.50 -3.31 19.82
C LYS A 78 10.47 -3.66 18.69
N ILE A 79 10.61 -2.74 17.70
CA ILE A 79 11.56 -2.88 16.58
C ILE A 79 12.88 -2.25 16.95
N ASN A 80 12.83 -1.04 17.52
CA ASN A 80 13.99 -0.30 18.00
C ASN A 80 13.71 0.22 19.42
N PRO A 81 14.35 -0.34 20.45
CA PRO A 81 14.19 0.15 21.83
C PRO A 81 14.55 1.62 22.04
N GLY A 82 15.39 2.19 21.17
CA GLY A 82 15.75 3.61 21.19
C GLY A 82 14.75 4.53 20.48
N PHE A 83 13.66 3.99 19.91
CA PHE A 83 12.66 4.80 19.24
C PHE A 83 12.04 5.84 20.19
N SER A 84 11.92 7.07 19.69
CA SER A 84 11.18 8.15 20.35
C SER A 84 10.13 8.72 19.39
N PRO A 85 8.93 9.09 19.85
CA PRO A 85 7.92 9.79 19.05
C PRO A 85 8.45 11.04 18.33
N ASP A 86 9.46 11.71 18.89
CA ASP A 86 10.12 12.87 18.29
C ASP A 86 10.87 12.56 16.97
N TRP A 87 11.05 11.28 16.64
CA TRP A 87 11.59 10.89 15.34
C TRP A 87 10.58 11.13 14.22
N ILE A 88 9.30 11.11 14.53
CA ILE A 88 8.24 11.33 13.54
C ILE A 88 8.19 12.81 13.17
N THR A 89 8.51 13.13 11.91
CA THR A 89 8.51 14.51 11.39
C THR A 89 7.24 14.85 10.64
N LYS A 90 6.70 13.87 9.89
CA LYS A 90 5.49 14.02 9.07
C LYS A 90 4.71 12.71 9.05
N THR A 91 3.41 12.81 8.84
CA THR A 91 2.52 11.66 8.71
C THR A 91 1.48 11.90 7.62
N TRP A 92 1.07 10.83 6.94
CA TRP A 92 -0.01 10.84 5.96
C TRP A 92 -0.89 9.62 6.19
N LEU A 93 -2.19 9.84 6.17
CA LEU A 93 -3.19 8.79 6.37
C LEU A 93 -3.97 8.56 5.09
N PHE A 94 -4.00 7.31 4.63
CA PHE A 94 -4.79 6.86 3.49
C PHE A 94 -5.71 5.74 3.94
N ARG A 95 -6.97 5.84 3.57
CA ARG A 95 -8.03 4.85 3.86
C ARG A 95 -8.87 4.64 2.61
N THR A 96 -9.31 3.42 2.42
CA THR A 96 -10.26 3.10 1.36
C THR A 96 -11.06 1.86 1.75
N ASN A 97 -12.32 1.81 1.35
CA ASN A 97 -13.18 0.63 1.50
C ASN A 97 -12.92 -0.40 0.39
N TYR A 98 -12.14 -0.06 -0.62
CA TYR A 98 -11.76 -0.92 -1.72
C TYR A 98 -10.26 -0.81 -1.97
N ALA A 99 -9.48 -1.62 -1.26
CA ALA A 99 -8.03 -1.58 -1.34
C ALA A 99 -7.49 -2.26 -2.60
N GLN A 100 -8.13 -3.36 -3.03
CA GLN A 100 -7.70 -4.15 -4.17
C GLN A 100 -8.84 -5.03 -4.69
N PRO A 101 -8.80 -5.45 -5.98
CA PRO A 101 -9.67 -6.49 -6.49
C PRO A 101 -9.46 -7.82 -5.74
N ILE A 102 -10.54 -8.54 -5.49
CA ILE A 102 -10.51 -9.90 -4.94
C ILE A 102 -10.95 -10.87 -6.03
N PRO A 103 -10.01 -11.63 -6.64
CA PRO A 103 -10.37 -12.65 -7.62
C PRO A 103 -11.19 -13.76 -6.96
N LEU A 104 -12.34 -14.05 -7.53
CA LEU A 104 -13.21 -15.15 -7.11
C LEU A 104 -12.85 -16.45 -7.85
N VAL A 105 -13.48 -17.56 -7.45
CA VAL A 105 -13.38 -18.84 -8.19
C VAL A 105 -13.82 -18.62 -9.64
N ASN A 106 -13.05 -19.15 -10.59
CA ASN A 106 -13.27 -18.97 -12.04
C ASN A 106 -13.16 -17.51 -12.50
N HIS A 107 -12.37 -16.69 -11.85
CA HIS A 107 -12.21 -15.26 -12.19
C HIS A 107 -11.87 -15.04 -13.67
N SER A 108 -11.08 -15.92 -14.28
CA SER A 108 -10.74 -15.86 -15.70
C SER A 108 -11.95 -15.75 -16.65
N GLN A 109 -13.10 -16.25 -16.24
CA GLN A 109 -14.36 -16.16 -17.00
C GLN A 109 -15.10 -14.83 -16.79
N ASN A 110 -14.73 -14.09 -15.74
CA ASN A 110 -15.41 -12.87 -15.30
C ASN A 110 -14.55 -11.62 -15.49
N ILE A 111 -13.37 -11.75 -16.14
CA ILE A 111 -12.49 -10.61 -16.39
C ILE A 111 -13.16 -9.67 -17.41
N PRO A 112 -13.40 -8.40 -17.08
CA PRO A 112 -13.98 -7.46 -18.02
C PRO A 112 -13.06 -7.27 -19.24
N ALA A 113 -13.66 -7.17 -20.44
CA ALA A 113 -12.90 -6.84 -21.64
C ALA A 113 -12.37 -5.39 -21.56
N ILE A 114 -11.19 -5.16 -22.15
CA ILE A 114 -10.64 -3.78 -22.25
C ILE A 114 -11.56 -2.93 -23.15
N GLN A 115 -12.00 -3.49 -24.27
CA GLN A 115 -12.98 -2.83 -25.10
C GLN A 115 -14.37 -3.08 -24.55
N THR A 116 -15.08 -2.03 -24.19
CA THR A 116 -16.46 -2.13 -23.67
C THR A 116 -17.47 -2.27 -24.81
N PRO A 117 -18.71 -2.68 -24.50
CA PRO A 117 -19.80 -2.69 -25.51
C PRO A 117 -20.13 -1.30 -26.05
N LEU A 118 -19.75 -0.22 -25.37
CA LEU A 118 -19.99 1.16 -25.82
C LEU A 118 -18.88 1.59 -26.80
N PRO A 119 -19.24 2.04 -28.01
CA PRO A 119 -18.26 2.51 -28.99
C PRO A 119 -17.38 3.63 -28.43
N GLY A 120 -16.06 3.51 -28.62
CA GLY A 120 -15.09 4.52 -28.18
C GLY A 120 -14.75 4.48 -26.68
N LEU A 121 -15.40 3.64 -25.87
CA LEU A 121 -15.10 3.48 -24.45
C LEU A 121 -14.24 2.25 -24.18
N PHE A 122 -13.11 2.45 -23.51
CA PHE A 122 -12.18 1.39 -23.11
C PHE A 122 -12.06 1.38 -21.59
N PHE A 123 -11.86 0.18 -21.02
CA PHE A 123 -11.71 -0.03 -19.58
C PHE A 123 -10.39 -0.75 -19.30
N ALA A 124 -9.52 -0.10 -18.52
CA ALA A 124 -8.26 -0.67 -18.07
C ALA A 124 -8.17 -0.57 -16.55
N SER A 125 -8.08 -1.70 -15.86
CA SER A 125 -8.12 -1.78 -14.40
C SER A 125 -7.31 -2.96 -13.89
N MET A 126 -6.84 -2.88 -12.65
CA MET A 126 -6.17 -3.98 -11.96
C MET A 126 -7.05 -5.22 -11.78
N SER A 127 -8.37 -5.09 -11.87
CA SER A 127 -9.31 -6.24 -11.88
C SER A 127 -9.15 -7.16 -13.09
N GLN A 128 -8.44 -6.71 -14.13
CA GLN A 128 -8.12 -7.50 -15.33
C GLN A 128 -6.79 -8.26 -15.23
N VAL A 129 -6.06 -8.09 -14.14
CA VAL A 129 -4.81 -8.80 -13.87
C VAL A 129 -5.11 -10.14 -13.21
N TYR A 130 -4.83 -11.24 -13.91
CA TYR A 130 -5.06 -12.61 -13.46
C TYR A 130 -4.20 -13.59 -14.28
N PRO A 131 -3.61 -14.65 -13.72
CA PRO A 131 -3.67 -15.10 -12.32
C PRO A 131 -2.65 -14.39 -11.39
N TRP A 132 -1.98 -13.38 -11.90
CA TRP A 132 -0.93 -12.65 -11.18
C TRP A 132 -1.54 -11.70 -10.15
N ASP A 133 -0.74 -11.36 -9.15
CA ASP A 133 -1.13 -10.32 -8.19
C ASP A 133 -0.93 -8.93 -8.80
N ARG A 134 -1.54 -7.92 -8.18
CA ARG A 134 -1.41 -6.53 -8.57
C ARG A 134 0.03 -6.03 -8.50
N GLY A 135 0.38 -5.13 -9.39
CA GLY A 135 1.70 -4.47 -9.38
C GLY A 135 1.77 -3.38 -10.43
N THR A 136 2.66 -2.42 -10.25
CA THR A 136 2.85 -1.30 -11.19
C THR A 136 3.19 -1.78 -12.60
N ASN A 137 3.98 -2.84 -12.72
CA ASN A 137 4.32 -3.48 -13.99
C ASN A 137 3.07 -3.96 -14.74
N PHE A 138 2.12 -4.59 -14.04
CA PHE A 138 0.86 -5.04 -14.63
C PHE A 138 -0.06 -3.87 -14.99
N ALA A 139 -0.10 -2.81 -14.17
CA ALA A 139 -0.83 -1.59 -14.51
C ALA A 139 -0.34 -0.98 -15.82
N VAL A 140 0.98 -0.88 -16.01
CA VAL A 140 1.61 -0.42 -17.27
C VAL A 140 1.24 -1.34 -18.43
N GLN A 141 1.27 -2.67 -18.22
CA GLN A 141 0.94 -3.65 -19.26
C GLN A 141 -0.51 -3.54 -19.71
N VAL A 142 -1.45 -3.45 -18.78
CA VAL A 142 -2.88 -3.30 -19.09
C VAL A 142 -3.14 -1.96 -19.81
N ALA A 143 -2.50 -0.88 -19.36
CA ALA A 143 -2.60 0.43 -20.01
C ALA A 143 -2.07 0.41 -21.46
N ARG A 144 -0.92 -0.24 -21.72
CA ARG A 144 -0.40 -0.42 -23.08
C ARG A 144 -1.36 -1.17 -23.97
N ARG A 145 -1.91 -2.30 -23.49
CA ARG A 145 -2.93 -3.06 -24.25
C ARG A 145 -4.15 -2.23 -24.60
N ALA A 146 -4.59 -1.37 -23.68
CA ALA A 146 -5.71 -0.46 -23.94
C ALA A 146 -5.36 0.56 -25.02
N ALA A 147 -4.17 1.17 -24.96
CA ALA A 147 -3.68 2.11 -25.96
C ALA A 147 -3.57 1.47 -27.35
N ASP A 148 -3.00 0.27 -27.44
CA ASP A 148 -2.89 -0.48 -28.72
C ASP A 148 -4.27 -0.73 -29.36
N LEU A 149 -5.25 -1.12 -28.55
CA LEU A 149 -6.63 -1.33 -29.01
C LEU A 149 -7.31 -0.03 -29.47
N MET A 150 -6.99 1.10 -28.85
CA MET A 150 -7.49 2.42 -29.25
C MET A 150 -6.89 2.84 -30.60
N LEU A 151 -5.56 2.69 -30.76
CA LEU A 151 -4.84 3.06 -31.99
C LEU A 151 -5.20 2.16 -33.18
N ALA A 152 -5.46 0.88 -32.95
CA ALA A 152 -5.85 -0.05 -34.02
C ALA A 152 -7.23 0.24 -34.63
N LYS A 153 -8.02 1.14 -34.04
CA LYS A 153 -9.36 1.54 -34.49
C LYS A 153 -9.44 2.95 -35.04
N SER A 154 -8.29 3.66 -35.01
CA SER A 154 -8.13 4.96 -35.66
C SER A 154 -7.78 4.76 -37.12
#